data_ea8476aafded76983242dad8dc2aaf3d
#
_entry.id   ea8476aafded76983242dad8dc2aaf3d
#
_cell.length_a   1.000
_cell.length_b   1.000
_cell.length_c   1.000
_cell.angle_alpha   90.00
_cell.angle_beta   90.00
_cell.angle_gamma   90.00
#
_symmetry.space_group_name_H-M   'P 1'
#
loop_
_entity.id
_entity.type
_entity.pdbx_description
1 polymer ?
#
loop_
_entity_poly.entity_id
_entity_poly.type
_entity_poly.pdbx_seq_one_letter_code
_entity_poly.pdbx_strand_id
1 'polypeptide(L)'
;MHGQQDDYKFKRLYRILFNEKMYHVAYEKIATKPGNMTADCKGDTVDGMSIENIEKLINSLKDESYQPRPSRRVYIPKKNGKMRPLGIPSFYDKLLQEVIRMILEAIYEPRFSKHSHGFRPKRSCHTALAEIEKTFCGVKWFVEGDIKGFFDNIDHNVLIETLSERIEDCRFLRLIRKFLNAGYVEDWKFHNTYSGTPQGGIISPILANIYLDKLDRHMAEFESQFNKGKGRKRNQENQSLQYKRRWLKHRLSKVSDGNERKEIIKALKENQRQNLLIPSGDEMDADYKRIHYVRYADDFLIGIIGSKADATKLKQEITEFLGNKMKLELSAEKTLITHSEERAKFLGYEICIQKSNQTVRHKNGSLCRAHNKRVRLLIGRDVIKKKLLSLNAIEIKIHNGKEQWKAKSRVGLTTLDDLEILRKFSSEVRGLYNYYALAQNACTVSTFDWMMKCSMYKTFAHKYRTKTSAIRRKYFKDGVFTVSFKAKNGQIREAKFYNDGFKRKKADSNGMIDNSPSHMTYKTTTSLIDRLAARRCELCGAEENLVMHHVRKLGELKGKAPWEKLMIARQRKTIALCSNCLLYTSD
;
A
#
# COMPACT_ATOMS: atom_id res chain seq x y z
N MET A 1 14.12 23.69 4.84
CA MET A 1 13.88 24.63 5.96
C MET A 1 12.53 25.35 5.84
N HIS A 2 12.22 26.06 4.73
CA HIS A 2 10.96 26.82 4.60
C HIS A 2 9.67 26.01 4.54
N GLY A 3 9.72 24.72 4.22
CA GLY A 3 8.54 23.85 4.19
C GLY A 3 7.82 23.70 5.54
N GLN A 4 8.52 23.91 6.66
CA GLN A 4 7.97 23.81 8.01
C GLN A 4 7.40 25.13 8.57
N GLN A 5 7.68 26.28 7.92
CA GLN A 5 7.18 27.58 8.37
C GLN A 5 5.74 27.78 7.91
N ASP A 6 4.82 28.10 8.83
CA ASP A 6 3.39 28.17 8.55
C ASP A 6 3.02 29.32 7.61
N ASP A 7 3.64 30.47 7.73
CA ASP A 7 3.30 31.67 6.96
C ASP A 7 4.12 31.86 5.68
N TYR A 8 5.07 30.94 5.39
CA TYR A 8 5.92 31.10 4.23
C TYR A 8 5.18 30.73 2.94
N LYS A 9 5.08 31.68 2.00
CA LYS A 9 4.55 31.47 0.65
C LYS A 9 5.66 31.31 -0.38
N PHE A 10 5.59 30.23 -1.14
CA PHE A 10 6.57 29.93 -2.18
C PHE A 10 6.30 30.75 -3.44
N LYS A 11 7.31 31.48 -3.88
CA LYS A 11 7.31 32.31 -5.09
C LYS A 11 8.24 31.69 -6.14
N ARG A 12 8.01 31.99 -7.40
CA ARG A 12 8.88 31.65 -8.53
C ARG A 12 9.09 30.13 -8.73
N LEU A 13 8.12 29.30 -8.35
CA LEU A 13 8.19 27.84 -8.54
C LEU A 13 8.16 27.45 -10.02
N TYR A 14 7.43 28.22 -10.84
CA TYR A 14 7.34 27.99 -12.28
C TYR A 14 8.71 28.04 -12.96
N ARG A 15 9.62 28.87 -12.47
CA ARG A 15 10.99 28.97 -12.99
C ARG A 15 11.82 27.72 -12.77
N ILE A 16 11.50 26.90 -11.76
CA ILE A 16 12.18 25.62 -11.49
C ILE A 16 11.93 24.64 -12.65
N LEU A 17 10.78 24.75 -13.33
CA LEU A 17 10.42 23.92 -14.47
C LEU A 17 11.33 24.14 -15.70
N PHE A 18 12.17 25.16 -15.72
CA PHE A 18 13.13 25.41 -16.79
C PHE A 18 14.46 24.68 -16.59
N ASN A 19 14.63 23.99 -15.45
CA ASN A 19 15.85 23.26 -15.15
C ASN A 19 15.82 21.87 -15.78
N GLU A 20 16.60 21.67 -16.83
CA GLU A 20 16.73 20.42 -17.59
C GLU A 20 17.07 19.21 -16.69
N LYS A 21 17.94 19.41 -15.67
CA LYS A 21 18.33 18.33 -14.75
C LYS A 21 17.14 17.71 -13.99
N MET A 22 16.09 18.50 -13.73
CA MET A 22 14.86 17.98 -13.10
C MET A 22 14.17 16.94 -13.99
N TYR A 23 14.19 17.14 -15.32
CA TYR A 23 13.61 16.19 -16.28
C TYR A 23 14.45 14.92 -16.40
N HIS A 24 15.76 15.02 -16.33
CA HIS A 24 16.65 13.86 -16.28
C HIS A 24 16.31 12.97 -15.08
N VAL A 25 16.19 13.54 -13.87
CA VAL A 25 15.79 12.81 -12.65
C VAL A 25 14.39 12.24 -12.78
N ALA A 26 13.44 13.00 -13.34
CA ALA A 26 12.09 12.55 -13.58
C ALA A 26 12.06 11.36 -14.55
N TYR A 27 12.80 11.44 -15.66
CA TYR A 27 12.91 10.39 -16.66
C TYR A 27 13.47 9.08 -16.06
N GLU A 28 14.54 9.14 -15.29
CA GLU A 28 15.11 7.96 -14.61
C GLU A 28 14.08 7.27 -13.71
N LYS A 29 13.30 8.05 -12.96
CA LYS A 29 12.26 7.53 -12.05
C LYS A 29 11.09 6.86 -12.77
N ILE A 30 10.68 7.40 -13.93
CA ILE A 30 9.47 6.92 -14.61
C ILE A 30 9.77 5.90 -15.71
N ALA A 31 10.90 6.00 -16.41
CA ALA A 31 11.20 5.15 -17.57
C ALA A 31 11.27 3.65 -17.23
N THR A 32 11.67 3.30 -16.01
CA THR A 32 11.79 1.91 -15.55
C THR A 32 10.49 1.30 -15.07
N LYS A 33 9.42 2.10 -14.88
CA LYS A 33 8.16 1.61 -14.33
C LYS A 33 7.38 0.78 -15.35
N PRO A 34 6.71 -0.32 -14.94
CA PRO A 34 5.78 -1.04 -15.80
C PRO A 34 4.68 -0.10 -16.30
N GLY A 35 4.30 -0.26 -17.55
CA GLY A 35 3.22 0.52 -18.18
C GLY A 35 3.66 1.78 -18.92
N ASN A 36 4.94 2.17 -18.89
CA ASN A 36 5.41 3.32 -19.69
C ASN A 36 5.47 3.03 -21.20
N MET A 37 5.51 1.76 -21.58
CA MET A 37 5.32 1.30 -22.96
C MET A 37 3.83 1.19 -23.37
N THR A 38 2.90 1.67 -22.52
CA THR A 38 1.48 1.72 -22.88
C THR A 38 1.22 3.03 -23.61
N ALA A 39 0.77 2.92 -24.84
CA ALA A 39 0.51 4.05 -25.72
C ALA A 39 -0.54 5.01 -25.14
N ASP A 40 -0.36 6.30 -25.34
CA ASP A 40 -1.33 7.37 -25.06
C ASP A 40 -2.44 7.46 -26.12
N CYS A 41 -3.15 8.58 -26.19
CA CYS A 41 -4.20 8.81 -27.21
C CYS A 41 -3.67 8.99 -28.63
N LYS A 42 -2.36 9.32 -28.81
CA LYS A 42 -1.69 9.46 -30.12
C LYS A 42 -0.82 8.26 -30.49
N GLY A 43 -0.73 7.26 -29.62
CA GLY A 43 0.15 6.12 -29.81
C GLY A 43 1.54 6.29 -29.20
N ASP A 44 1.86 7.46 -28.62
CA ASP A 44 3.17 7.76 -28.05
C ASP A 44 3.42 6.94 -26.76
N THR A 45 4.67 6.50 -26.57
CA THR A 45 5.13 5.78 -25.38
C THR A 45 6.39 6.44 -24.81
N VAL A 46 7.09 5.77 -23.89
CA VAL A 46 8.41 6.22 -23.40
C VAL A 46 9.49 6.13 -24.51
N ASP A 47 9.22 5.39 -25.57
CA ASP A 47 10.14 5.24 -26.70
C ASP A 47 10.34 6.56 -27.45
N GLY A 48 11.52 6.78 -27.99
CA GLY A 48 11.84 8.01 -28.72
C GLY A 48 12.17 9.22 -27.85
N MET A 49 12.45 9.03 -26.55
CA MET A 49 12.86 10.12 -25.66
C MET A 49 14.22 10.68 -26.04
N SER A 50 14.33 12.01 -26.21
CA SER A 50 15.56 12.72 -26.55
C SER A 50 15.75 14.01 -25.72
N ILE A 51 16.95 14.56 -25.76
CA ILE A 51 17.26 15.85 -25.10
C ILE A 51 16.52 16.99 -25.79
N GLU A 52 16.48 16.98 -27.13
CA GLU A 52 15.73 17.99 -27.92
C GLU A 52 14.26 18.03 -27.55
N ASN A 53 13.66 16.87 -27.22
CA ASN A 53 12.28 16.82 -26.77
C ASN A 53 12.09 17.45 -25.38
N ILE A 54 13.07 17.31 -24.48
CA ILE A 54 13.08 18.03 -23.20
C ILE A 54 13.20 19.54 -23.45
N GLU A 55 14.11 19.97 -24.31
CA GLU A 55 14.32 21.38 -24.66
C GLU A 55 13.05 21.98 -25.28
N LYS A 56 12.38 21.29 -26.20
CA LYS A 56 11.08 21.70 -26.77
C LYS A 56 10.02 21.86 -25.68
N LEU A 57 9.94 20.92 -24.73
CA LEU A 57 9.02 21.00 -23.61
C LEU A 57 9.32 22.22 -22.73
N ILE A 58 10.59 22.45 -22.40
CA ILE A 58 11.00 23.60 -21.60
C ILE A 58 10.69 24.92 -22.32
N ASN A 59 10.93 25.00 -23.63
CA ASN A 59 10.63 26.21 -24.40
C ASN A 59 9.13 26.50 -24.43
N SER A 60 8.28 25.49 -24.61
CA SER A 60 6.82 25.66 -24.54
C SER A 60 6.32 26.08 -23.13
N LEU A 61 7.09 25.79 -22.08
CA LEU A 61 6.80 26.29 -20.73
C LEU A 61 7.28 27.74 -20.55
N LYS A 62 8.40 28.16 -21.17
CA LYS A 62 8.91 29.54 -21.08
C LYS A 62 7.95 30.54 -21.72
N ASP A 63 7.38 30.19 -22.87
CA ASP A 63 6.40 31.02 -23.62
C ASP A 63 4.93 30.77 -23.18
N GLU A 64 4.69 29.89 -22.20
CA GLU A 64 3.38 29.49 -21.67
C GLU A 64 2.44 28.83 -22.70
N SER A 65 2.95 28.46 -23.87
CA SER A 65 2.17 27.79 -24.94
C SER A 65 1.83 26.34 -24.60
N TYR A 66 2.49 25.73 -23.61
CA TYR A 66 2.27 24.34 -23.21
C TYR A 66 0.81 24.05 -22.87
N GLN A 67 0.24 23.02 -23.48
CA GLN A 67 -1.08 22.49 -23.22
C GLN A 67 -0.98 20.98 -22.96
N PRO A 68 -1.41 20.48 -21.77
CA PRO A 68 -1.48 19.06 -21.50
C PRO A 68 -2.41 18.35 -22.48
N ARG A 69 -2.04 17.16 -22.90
CA ARG A 69 -2.88 16.34 -23.79
C ARG A 69 -3.97 15.62 -22.98
N PRO A 70 -5.15 15.38 -23.57
CA PRO A 70 -6.16 14.54 -22.94
C PRO A 70 -5.63 13.14 -22.63
N SER A 71 -5.99 12.60 -21.48
CA SER A 71 -5.60 11.24 -21.09
C SER A 71 -6.43 10.20 -21.84
N ARG A 72 -5.82 9.11 -22.34
CA ARG A 72 -6.56 7.98 -22.89
C ARG A 72 -7.22 7.19 -21.77
N ARG A 73 -8.55 7.05 -21.79
CA ARG A 73 -9.30 6.30 -20.78
C ARG A 73 -9.30 4.81 -21.11
N VAL A 74 -9.01 3.99 -20.10
CA VAL A 74 -9.15 2.54 -20.14
C VAL A 74 -9.81 2.05 -18.85
N TYR A 75 -10.50 0.91 -18.91
CA TYR A 75 -11.21 0.36 -17.77
C TYR A 75 -10.51 -0.87 -17.20
N ILE A 76 -10.35 -0.89 -15.88
CA ILE A 76 -9.80 -2.04 -15.15
C ILE A 76 -10.89 -2.61 -14.24
N PRO A 77 -11.16 -3.94 -14.27
CA PRO A 77 -12.18 -4.54 -13.44
C PRO A 77 -11.81 -4.47 -11.95
N LYS A 78 -12.77 -4.00 -11.14
CA LYS A 78 -12.69 -4.05 -9.67
C LYS A 78 -13.09 -5.44 -9.17
N LYS A 79 -12.71 -5.77 -7.92
CA LYS A 79 -13.07 -7.04 -7.26
C LYS A 79 -14.59 -7.29 -7.14
N ASN A 80 -15.39 -6.25 -7.18
CA ASN A 80 -16.86 -6.29 -7.10
C ASN A 80 -17.55 -6.32 -8.49
N GLY A 81 -16.81 -6.54 -9.56
CA GLY A 81 -17.34 -6.56 -10.93
C GLY A 81 -17.54 -5.18 -11.58
N LYS A 82 -17.50 -4.09 -10.81
CA LYS A 82 -17.55 -2.73 -11.37
C LYS A 82 -16.23 -2.39 -12.05
N MET A 83 -16.28 -1.55 -13.07
CA MET A 83 -15.08 -1.09 -13.77
C MET A 83 -14.50 0.16 -13.08
N ARG A 84 -13.17 0.27 -13.09
CA ARG A 84 -12.44 1.48 -12.65
C ARG A 84 -11.89 2.18 -13.88
N PRO A 85 -12.27 3.43 -14.13
CA PRO A 85 -11.62 4.22 -15.18
C PRO A 85 -10.18 4.54 -14.78
N LEU A 86 -9.25 4.39 -15.71
CA LEU A 86 -7.85 4.77 -15.57
C LEU A 86 -7.49 5.67 -16.74
N GLY A 87 -6.94 6.85 -16.46
CA GLY A 87 -6.39 7.76 -17.47
C GLY A 87 -4.91 7.43 -17.74
N ILE A 88 -4.54 7.34 -18.99
CA ILE A 88 -3.16 7.20 -19.44
C ILE A 88 -2.73 8.53 -20.07
N PRO A 89 -1.98 9.40 -19.32
CA PRO A 89 -1.44 10.64 -19.86
C PRO A 89 -0.35 10.36 -20.89
N SER A 90 -0.05 11.35 -21.73
CA SER A 90 1.11 11.28 -22.63
C SER A 90 2.41 11.13 -21.85
N PHE A 91 3.44 10.61 -22.52
CA PHE A 91 4.73 10.43 -21.85
C PHE A 91 5.34 11.77 -21.40
N TYR A 92 5.23 12.80 -22.23
CA TYR A 92 5.74 14.15 -21.90
C TYR A 92 4.94 14.80 -20.77
N ASP A 93 3.62 14.59 -20.73
CA ASP A 93 2.80 15.02 -19.58
C ASP A 93 3.22 14.29 -18.31
N LYS A 94 3.48 12.98 -18.36
CA LYS A 94 4.00 12.20 -17.23
C LYS A 94 5.33 12.76 -16.74
N LEU A 95 6.23 13.14 -17.66
CA LEU A 95 7.54 13.68 -17.35
C LEU A 95 7.42 15.02 -16.60
N LEU A 96 6.62 15.95 -17.12
CA LEU A 96 6.37 17.24 -16.48
C LEU A 96 5.62 17.08 -15.15
N GLN A 97 4.62 16.20 -15.09
CA GLN A 97 3.93 15.86 -13.85
C GLN A 97 4.87 15.32 -12.77
N GLU A 98 5.89 14.52 -13.12
CA GLU A 98 6.88 14.05 -12.16
C GLU A 98 7.73 15.20 -11.61
N VAL A 99 8.12 16.17 -12.45
CA VAL A 99 8.83 17.38 -11.98
C VAL A 99 7.95 18.20 -11.03
N ILE A 100 6.68 18.45 -11.39
CA ILE A 100 5.72 19.13 -10.52
C ILE A 100 5.53 18.36 -9.21
N ARG A 101 5.40 17.03 -9.27
CA ARG A 101 5.26 16.17 -8.08
C ARG A 101 6.47 16.33 -7.14
N MET A 102 7.70 16.37 -7.66
CA MET A 102 8.90 16.57 -6.85
C MET A 102 8.89 17.92 -6.13
N ILE A 103 8.43 18.99 -6.81
CA ILE A 103 8.31 20.32 -6.21
C ILE A 103 7.25 20.32 -5.10
N LEU A 104 6.06 19.80 -5.39
CA LEU A 104 4.96 19.72 -4.41
C LEU A 104 5.33 18.85 -3.21
N GLU A 105 6.01 17.71 -3.44
CA GLU A 105 6.48 16.84 -2.36
C GLU A 105 7.47 17.57 -1.44
N ALA A 106 8.41 18.34 -1.99
CA ALA A 106 9.35 19.12 -1.18
C ALA A 106 8.66 20.19 -0.32
N ILE A 107 7.53 20.74 -0.79
CA ILE A 107 6.76 21.77 -0.08
C ILE A 107 5.87 21.15 1.01
N TYR A 108 5.11 20.11 0.67
CA TYR A 108 4.01 19.62 1.51
C TYR A 108 4.36 18.41 2.38
N GLU A 109 5.29 17.52 1.96
CA GLU A 109 5.64 16.31 2.74
C GLU A 109 6.07 16.61 4.19
N PRO A 110 6.84 17.69 4.50
CA PRO A 110 7.21 17.99 5.87
C PRO A 110 6.04 18.38 6.79
N ARG A 111 4.89 18.71 6.22
CA ARG A 111 3.71 19.23 6.95
C ARG A 111 2.58 18.23 7.07
N PHE A 112 2.51 17.27 6.18
CA PHE A 112 1.45 16.29 6.23
C PHE A 112 1.36 15.60 7.59
N SER A 113 0.14 15.43 8.06
CA SER A 113 -0.14 14.75 9.32
C SER A 113 0.64 13.43 9.43
N LYS A 114 1.18 13.15 10.62
CA LYS A 114 1.82 11.85 10.93
C LYS A 114 0.87 10.67 10.77
N HIS A 115 -0.44 10.91 10.81
CA HIS A 115 -1.51 9.92 10.70
C HIS A 115 -1.95 9.65 9.25
N SER A 116 -1.38 10.36 8.27
CA SER A 116 -1.59 10.14 6.84
C SER A 116 -0.49 9.25 6.26
N HIS A 117 -0.84 8.14 5.61
CA HIS A 117 0.11 7.12 5.15
C HIS A 117 0.09 6.84 3.64
N GLY A 118 -1.04 7.08 2.95
CA GLY A 118 -1.19 6.76 1.53
C GLY A 118 -0.34 7.64 0.62
N PHE A 119 0.30 7.05 -0.39
CA PHE A 119 1.05 7.74 -1.45
C PHE A 119 2.20 8.65 -0.96
N ARG A 120 2.76 8.39 0.21
CA ARG A 120 3.84 9.19 0.80
C ARG A 120 5.16 8.43 0.81
N PRO A 121 6.31 9.14 0.69
CA PRO A 121 7.63 8.53 0.83
C PRO A 121 7.78 7.83 2.19
N LYS A 122 8.41 6.64 2.19
CA LYS A 122 8.68 5.85 3.41
C LYS A 122 7.43 5.48 4.22
N ARG A 123 6.22 5.58 3.63
CA ARG A 123 4.94 5.18 4.21
C ARG A 123 4.31 4.07 3.39
N SER A 124 3.50 3.23 4.03
CA SER A 124 2.86 2.09 3.39
C SER A 124 1.58 1.67 4.13
N CYS A 125 0.84 0.72 3.61
CA CYS A 125 -0.26 0.07 4.34
C CYS A 125 0.22 -0.48 5.69
N HIS A 126 1.43 -1.04 5.75
CA HIS A 126 1.99 -1.60 6.98
C HIS A 126 2.32 -0.51 8.02
N THR A 127 2.77 0.67 7.61
CA THR A 127 2.98 1.78 8.56
C THR A 127 1.68 2.27 9.18
N ALA A 128 0.58 2.32 8.40
CA ALA A 128 -0.75 2.65 8.91
C ALA A 128 -1.25 1.58 9.90
N LEU A 129 -1.14 0.31 9.56
CA LEU A 129 -1.53 -0.80 10.42
C LEU A 129 -0.69 -0.89 11.70
N ALA A 130 0.61 -0.57 11.63
CA ALA A 130 1.50 -0.51 12.78
C ALA A 130 1.11 0.62 13.74
N GLU A 131 0.72 1.77 13.22
CA GLU A 131 0.19 2.87 14.02
C GLU A 131 -1.11 2.48 14.71
N ILE A 132 -2.05 1.87 14.00
CA ILE A 132 -3.31 1.36 14.58
C ILE A 132 -3.00 0.35 15.70
N GLU A 133 -2.10 -0.60 15.46
CA GLU A 133 -1.73 -1.60 16.49
C GLU A 133 -1.17 -0.95 17.76
N LYS A 134 -0.42 0.14 17.60
CA LYS A 134 0.22 0.85 18.71
C LYS A 134 -0.74 1.78 19.45
N THR A 135 -1.60 2.51 18.73
CA THR A 135 -2.35 3.65 19.28
C THR A 135 -3.81 3.32 19.63
N PHE A 136 -4.47 2.39 18.93
CA PHE A 136 -5.90 2.11 19.10
C PHE A 136 -6.21 1.17 20.28
N CYS A 137 -5.28 1.01 21.21
CA CYS A 137 -5.48 0.15 22.37
C CYS A 137 -6.63 0.65 23.25
N GLY A 138 -7.61 -0.22 23.53
CA GLY A 138 -8.75 0.10 24.40
C GLY A 138 -9.87 0.91 23.78
N VAL A 139 -9.85 1.10 22.47
CA VAL A 139 -10.95 1.67 21.67
C VAL A 139 -12.22 0.85 21.86
N LYS A 140 -13.38 1.53 21.89
CA LYS A 140 -14.72 0.93 22.02
C LYS A 140 -15.49 0.92 20.71
N TRP A 141 -15.29 1.93 19.87
CA TRP A 141 -15.98 2.08 18.59
C TRP A 141 -14.98 2.40 17.50
N PHE A 142 -15.15 1.77 16.35
CA PHE A 142 -14.47 2.14 15.12
C PHE A 142 -15.45 2.91 14.22
N VAL A 143 -14.98 3.97 13.58
CA VAL A 143 -15.63 4.59 12.44
C VAL A 143 -14.78 4.30 11.22
N GLU A 144 -15.31 3.43 10.35
CA GLU A 144 -14.72 3.09 9.06
C GLU A 144 -15.19 4.14 8.05
N GLY A 145 -14.30 4.88 7.42
CA GLY A 145 -14.65 5.94 6.47
C GLY A 145 -14.08 5.69 5.07
N ASP A 146 -14.93 5.88 4.07
CA ASP A 146 -14.59 5.81 2.64
C ASP A 146 -15.26 6.97 1.91
N ILE A 147 -14.48 7.76 1.17
CA ILE A 147 -15.00 8.90 0.43
C ILE A 147 -15.48 8.42 -0.94
N LYS A 148 -16.74 8.72 -1.28
CA LYS A 148 -17.37 8.26 -2.51
C LYS A 148 -16.71 8.88 -3.74
N GLY A 149 -16.11 8.04 -4.58
CA GLY A 149 -15.52 8.48 -5.85
C GLY A 149 -14.49 9.61 -5.71
N PHE A 150 -13.67 9.59 -4.65
CA PHE A 150 -12.81 10.70 -4.25
C PHE A 150 -12.04 11.34 -5.42
N PHE A 151 -11.28 10.54 -6.19
CA PHE A 151 -10.48 11.07 -7.30
C PHE A 151 -11.31 11.70 -8.42
N ASP A 152 -12.56 11.29 -8.58
CA ASP A 152 -13.47 11.78 -9.62
C ASP A 152 -14.23 13.02 -9.14
N ASN A 153 -14.29 13.28 -7.82
CA ASN A 153 -15.10 14.33 -7.20
C ASN A 153 -14.27 15.45 -6.56
N ILE A 154 -12.95 15.48 -6.71
CA ILE A 154 -12.12 16.60 -6.23
C ILE A 154 -12.56 17.90 -6.93
N ASP A 155 -13.01 18.90 -6.16
CA ASP A 155 -13.35 20.21 -6.71
C ASP A 155 -12.06 20.98 -7.07
N HIS A 156 -11.94 21.38 -8.34
CA HIS A 156 -10.74 22.05 -8.84
C HIS A 156 -10.49 23.41 -8.17
N ASN A 157 -11.56 24.16 -7.82
CA ASN A 157 -11.42 25.45 -7.18
C ASN A 157 -10.92 25.32 -5.74
N VAL A 158 -11.54 24.43 -4.97
CA VAL A 158 -11.10 24.11 -3.59
C VAL A 158 -9.64 23.62 -3.58
N LEU A 159 -9.24 22.81 -4.57
CA LEU A 159 -7.85 22.35 -4.68
C LEU A 159 -6.88 23.51 -4.97
N ILE A 160 -7.21 24.37 -5.93
CA ILE A 160 -6.36 25.52 -6.27
C ILE A 160 -6.30 26.53 -5.11
N GLU A 161 -7.41 26.78 -4.41
CA GLU A 161 -7.43 27.58 -3.18
C GLU A 161 -6.50 26.98 -2.12
N THR A 162 -6.58 25.66 -1.90
CA THR A 162 -5.70 24.97 -0.94
C THR A 162 -4.22 25.09 -1.31
N LEU A 163 -3.91 25.01 -2.61
CA LEU A 163 -2.54 25.22 -3.10
C LEU A 163 -2.09 26.68 -2.90
N SER A 164 -2.99 27.66 -3.12
CA SER A 164 -2.70 29.10 -3.00
C SER A 164 -2.44 29.54 -1.56
N GLU A 165 -2.85 28.76 -0.55
CA GLU A 165 -2.47 28.99 0.85
C GLU A 165 -0.93 29.04 1.01
N ARG A 166 -0.19 28.29 0.18
CA ARG A 166 1.28 28.13 0.28
C ARG A 166 2.04 28.57 -0.97
N ILE A 167 1.38 28.64 -2.10
CA ILE A 167 2.01 28.94 -3.40
C ILE A 167 1.45 30.26 -3.93
N GLU A 168 2.32 31.26 -4.05
CA GLU A 168 1.98 32.60 -4.57
C GLU A 168 2.35 32.75 -6.06
N ASP A 169 2.73 31.67 -6.73
CA ASP A 169 3.09 31.67 -8.14
C ASP A 169 1.88 31.34 -9.02
N CYS A 170 1.23 32.37 -9.54
CA CYS A 170 0.04 32.24 -10.40
C CYS A 170 0.29 31.42 -11.68
N ARG A 171 1.52 31.47 -12.25
CA ARG A 171 1.90 30.70 -13.44
C ARG A 171 1.93 29.21 -13.13
N PHE A 172 2.48 28.86 -11.98
CA PHE A 172 2.53 27.47 -11.51
C PHE A 172 1.12 26.92 -11.21
N LEU A 173 0.26 27.71 -10.55
CA LEU A 173 -1.13 27.32 -10.29
C LEU A 173 -1.95 27.19 -11.56
N ARG A 174 -1.76 28.10 -12.55
CA ARG A 174 -2.40 27.97 -13.87
C ARG A 174 -1.99 26.68 -14.59
N LEU A 175 -0.73 26.28 -14.51
CA LEU A 175 -0.27 25.02 -15.12
C LEU A 175 -0.94 23.82 -14.46
N ILE A 176 -1.06 23.80 -13.12
CA ILE A 176 -1.81 22.73 -12.43
C ILE A 176 -3.26 22.71 -12.89
N ARG A 177 -3.91 23.87 -13.00
CA ARG A 177 -5.28 23.97 -13.52
C ARG A 177 -5.41 23.46 -14.96
N LYS A 178 -4.41 23.72 -15.82
CA LYS A 178 -4.37 23.15 -17.19
C LYS A 178 -4.37 21.61 -17.14
N PHE A 179 -3.61 20.99 -16.24
CA PHE A 179 -3.61 19.52 -16.06
C PHE A 179 -4.95 18.98 -15.55
N LEU A 180 -5.61 19.67 -14.64
CA LEU A 180 -6.92 19.28 -14.12
C LEU A 180 -8.00 19.34 -15.21
N ASN A 181 -7.92 20.31 -16.09
CA ASN A 181 -8.88 20.54 -17.18
C ASN A 181 -8.52 19.85 -18.51
N ALA A 182 -7.43 19.08 -18.56
CA ALA A 182 -6.93 18.48 -19.81
C ALA A 182 -7.91 17.50 -20.49
N GLY A 183 -8.91 17.00 -19.75
CA GLY A 183 -9.90 16.07 -20.27
C GLY A 183 -9.37 14.66 -20.49
N TYR A 184 -10.20 13.84 -21.13
CA TYR A 184 -9.83 12.49 -21.52
C TYR A 184 -10.49 12.09 -22.84
N VAL A 185 -9.89 11.12 -23.52
CA VAL A 185 -10.42 10.48 -24.73
C VAL A 185 -10.89 9.08 -24.39
N GLU A 186 -12.14 8.79 -24.72
CA GLU A 186 -12.78 7.49 -24.57
C GLU A 186 -13.53 7.16 -25.85
N ASP A 187 -13.31 5.99 -26.41
CA ASP A 187 -13.91 5.55 -27.69
C ASP A 187 -13.79 6.61 -28.80
N TRP A 188 -12.60 7.22 -28.91
CA TRP A 188 -12.24 8.29 -29.87
C TRP A 188 -13.01 9.59 -29.67
N LYS A 189 -13.80 9.75 -28.58
CA LYS A 189 -14.51 10.98 -28.23
C LYS A 189 -13.78 11.70 -27.10
N PHE A 190 -13.66 13.02 -27.26
CA PHE A 190 -13.11 13.88 -26.22
C PHE A 190 -14.17 14.23 -25.18
N HIS A 191 -13.78 14.21 -23.92
CA HIS A 191 -14.61 14.59 -22.77
C HIS A 191 -13.88 15.61 -21.91
N ASN A 192 -14.56 16.69 -21.57
CA ASN A 192 -14.05 17.67 -20.62
C ASN A 192 -14.03 17.11 -19.21
N THR A 193 -13.08 17.59 -18.38
CA THR A 193 -13.02 17.28 -16.95
C THR A 193 -13.37 18.53 -16.17
N TYR A 194 -14.51 18.51 -15.47
CA TYR A 194 -15.00 19.62 -14.64
C TYR A 194 -14.68 19.43 -13.17
N SER A 195 -14.42 18.19 -12.75
CA SER A 195 -14.02 17.81 -11.41
C SER A 195 -13.08 16.61 -11.48
N GLY A 196 -12.38 16.36 -10.37
CA GLY A 196 -11.52 15.20 -10.22
C GLY A 196 -10.12 15.39 -10.79
N THR A 197 -9.29 14.41 -10.46
CA THR A 197 -7.95 14.25 -11.01
C THR A 197 -7.88 12.95 -11.78
N PRO A 198 -7.24 12.89 -12.98
CA PRO A 198 -7.17 11.65 -13.75
C PRO A 198 -6.59 10.52 -12.91
N GLN A 199 -7.35 9.44 -12.70
CA GLN A 199 -6.84 8.24 -12.04
C GLN A 199 -5.76 7.64 -12.94
N GLY A 200 -4.49 7.76 -12.55
CA GLY A 200 -3.31 7.37 -13.34
C GLY A 200 -2.35 8.51 -13.67
N GLY A 201 -2.72 9.76 -13.41
CA GLY A 201 -1.80 10.89 -13.42
C GLY A 201 -0.75 10.78 -12.31
N ILE A 202 0.48 11.19 -12.61
CA ILE A 202 1.61 11.10 -11.63
C ILE A 202 1.43 12.11 -10.49
N ILE A 203 0.84 13.27 -10.76
CA ILE A 203 0.57 14.30 -9.72
C ILE A 203 -0.69 14.01 -8.91
N SER A 204 -1.63 13.20 -9.40
CA SER A 204 -2.92 12.97 -8.74
C SER A 204 -2.79 12.51 -7.28
N PRO A 205 -1.86 11.60 -6.91
CA PRO A 205 -1.70 11.17 -5.51
C PRO A 205 -1.24 12.28 -4.55
N ILE A 206 -0.33 13.17 -4.98
CA ILE A 206 0.13 14.28 -4.13
C ILE A 206 -0.95 15.35 -4.00
N LEU A 207 -1.66 15.67 -5.09
CA LEU A 207 -2.80 16.61 -5.05
C LEU A 207 -3.91 16.08 -4.15
N ALA A 208 -4.19 14.76 -4.19
CA ALA A 208 -5.13 14.10 -3.31
C ALA A 208 -4.75 14.26 -1.83
N ASN A 209 -3.47 14.08 -1.49
CA ASN A 209 -3.01 14.28 -0.12
C ASN A 209 -3.06 15.74 0.32
N ILE A 210 -2.75 16.69 -0.56
CA ILE A 210 -2.86 18.13 -0.27
C ILE A 210 -4.33 18.51 0.00
N TYR A 211 -5.25 17.99 -0.81
CA TYR A 211 -6.67 18.21 -0.61
C TYR A 211 -7.17 17.65 0.72
N LEU A 212 -6.79 16.42 1.05
CA LEU A 212 -7.21 15.72 2.27
C LEU A 212 -6.46 16.19 3.53
N ASP A 213 -5.40 16.98 3.41
CA ASP A 213 -4.72 17.60 4.56
C ASP A 213 -5.66 18.52 5.35
N LYS A 214 -6.68 19.12 4.69
CA LYS A 214 -7.75 19.87 5.37
C LYS A 214 -8.55 18.98 6.33
N LEU A 215 -8.86 17.74 5.92
CA LEU A 215 -9.51 16.77 6.80
C LEU A 215 -8.58 16.37 7.95
N ASP A 216 -7.29 16.15 7.66
CA ASP A 216 -6.33 15.77 8.70
C ASP A 216 -6.18 16.87 9.77
N ARG A 217 -6.17 18.14 9.37
CA ARG A 217 -6.15 19.30 10.31
C ARG A 217 -7.44 19.37 11.13
N HIS A 218 -8.60 19.26 10.47
CA HIS A 218 -9.89 19.24 11.16
C HIS A 218 -9.95 18.11 12.20
N MET A 219 -9.47 16.93 11.86
CA MET A 219 -9.39 15.80 12.80
C MET A 219 -8.45 16.08 13.99
N ALA A 220 -7.34 16.79 13.77
CA ALA A 220 -6.42 17.17 14.86
C ALA A 220 -7.06 18.20 15.81
N GLU A 221 -7.81 19.16 15.28
CA GLU A 221 -8.58 20.12 16.08
C GLU A 221 -9.66 19.42 16.88
N PHE A 222 -10.42 18.53 16.25
CA PHE A 222 -11.44 17.73 16.92
C PHE A 222 -10.82 16.83 18.00
N GLU A 223 -9.68 16.20 17.74
CA GLU A 223 -8.96 15.40 18.73
C GLU A 223 -8.61 16.21 19.98
N SER A 224 -8.12 17.44 19.80
CA SER A 224 -7.74 18.32 20.92
C SER A 224 -8.93 18.70 21.81
N GLN A 225 -10.12 18.88 21.22
CA GLN A 225 -11.36 19.23 21.94
C GLN A 225 -12.01 18.00 22.58
N PHE A 226 -11.97 16.85 21.93
CA PHE A 226 -12.64 15.63 22.36
C PHE A 226 -11.89 14.90 23.49
N ASN A 227 -10.56 14.91 23.47
CA ASN A 227 -9.74 14.18 24.43
C ASN A 227 -9.88 14.75 25.84
N LYS A 228 -10.34 13.91 26.80
CA LYS A 228 -10.57 14.29 28.20
C LYS A 228 -9.84 13.35 29.17
N GLY A 229 -9.44 13.87 30.31
CA GLY A 229 -8.82 13.11 31.42
C GLY A 229 -7.41 12.61 31.12
N LYS A 230 -6.56 12.42 32.12
CA LYS A 230 -5.20 11.87 31.99
C LYS A 230 -5.19 10.34 31.96
N GLY A 231 -6.15 9.70 32.61
CA GLY A 231 -6.30 8.25 32.71
C GLY A 231 -7.68 7.87 33.22
N ARG A 232 -8.09 6.61 32.99
CA ARG A 232 -9.39 6.11 33.49
C ARG A 232 -9.42 6.07 35.00
N LYS A 233 -10.55 6.37 35.60
CA LYS A 233 -10.82 6.16 37.04
C LYS A 233 -10.61 4.69 37.39
N ARG A 234 -10.15 4.43 38.58
CA ARG A 234 -10.01 3.05 39.08
C ARG A 234 -11.40 2.44 39.32
N ASN A 235 -11.55 1.18 38.92
CA ASN A 235 -12.76 0.43 39.23
C ASN A 235 -12.86 0.22 40.76
N GLN A 236 -13.97 0.61 41.37
CA GLN A 236 -14.19 0.56 42.81
C GLN A 236 -14.09 -0.87 43.37
N GLU A 237 -14.67 -1.86 42.67
CA GLU A 237 -14.58 -3.26 43.08
C GLU A 237 -13.14 -3.78 43.07
N ASN A 238 -12.39 -3.44 42.00
CA ASN A 238 -10.97 -3.82 41.93
C ASN A 238 -10.17 -3.16 43.04
N GLN A 239 -10.48 -1.92 43.38
CA GLN A 239 -9.83 -1.18 44.45
C GLN A 239 -10.12 -1.82 45.84
N SER A 240 -11.36 -2.21 46.13
CA SER A 240 -11.73 -2.89 47.37
C SER A 240 -11.01 -4.25 47.51
N LEU A 241 -10.90 -5.02 46.41
CA LEU A 241 -10.14 -6.26 46.40
C LEU A 241 -8.63 -6.04 46.63
N GLN A 242 -8.08 -4.94 46.16
CA GLN A 242 -6.68 -4.59 46.42
C GLN A 242 -6.45 -4.18 47.89
N TYR A 243 -7.40 -3.46 48.52
CA TYR A 243 -7.36 -3.16 49.94
C TYR A 243 -7.46 -4.44 50.79
N LYS A 244 -8.41 -5.33 50.49
CA LYS A 244 -8.55 -6.64 51.14
C LYS A 244 -7.27 -7.49 50.99
N ARG A 245 -6.62 -7.45 49.81
CA ARG A 245 -5.35 -8.16 49.62
C ARG A 245 -4.20 -7.61 50.47
N ARG A 246 -4.12 -6.28 50.60
CA ARG A 246 -3.10 -5.64 51.48
C ARG A 246 -3.33 -6.02 52.94
N TRP A 247 -4.57 -5.98 53.39
CA TRP A 247 -4.95 -6.37 54.74
C TRP A 247 -4.62 -7.85 55.02
N LEU A 248 -5.00 -8.77 54.11
CA LEU A 248 -4.69 -10.19 54.26
C LEU A 248 -3.17 -10.45 54.31
N LYS A 249 -2.37 -9.75 53.51
CA LYS A 249 -0.91 -9.85 53.53
C LYS A 249 -0.33 -9.36 54.85
N HIS A 250 -0.81 -8.26 55.36
CA HIS A 250 -0.40 -7.73 56.66
C HIS A 250 -0.80 -8.68 57.80
N ARG A 251 -1.99 -9.27 57.75
CA ARG A 251 -2.41 -10.29 58.73
C ARG A 251 -1.51 -11.54 58.64
N LEU A 252 -1.20 -12.01 57.45
CA LEU A 252 -0.30 -13.16 57.21
C LEU A 252 1.10 -12.94 57.80
N SER A 253 1.61 -11.72 57.85
CA SER A 253 2.92 -11.41 58.44
C SER A 253 2.92 -11.39 59.98
N LYS A 254 1.74 -11.34 60.61
CA LYS A 254 1.59 -11.28 62.06
C LYS A 254 1.16 -12.61 62.69
N VAL A 255 0.62 -13.54 61.90
CA VAL A 255 0.09 -14.81 62.40
C VAL A 255 1.17 -15.87 62.41
N SER A 256 1.33 -16.52 63.56
CA SER A 256 2.27 -17.65 63.80
C SER A 256 1.58 -19.02 63.76
N ASP A 257 0.25 -19.06 63.98
CA ASP A 257 -0.52 -20.32 63.92
C ASP A 257 -0.60 -20.91 62.53
N GLY A 258 -0.29 -22.19 62.41
CA GLY A 258 -0.22 -22.91 61.12
C GLY A 258 -1.57 -23.09 60.43
N ASN A 259 -2.68 -23.23 61.18
CA ASN A 259 -4.00 -23.41 60.60
C ASN A 259 -4.57 -22.07 60.11
N GLU A 260 -4.49 -21.02 60.93
CA GLU A 260 -4.92 -19.69 60.54
C GLU A 260 -4.11 -19.17 59.33
N ARG A 261 -2.81 -19.47 59.28
CA ARG A 261 -1.95 -19.15 58.13
C ARG A 261 -2.43 -19.81 56.82
N LYS A 262 -2.85 -21.08 56.89
CA LYS A 262 -3.42 -21.80 55.72
C LYS A 262 -4.71 -21.16 55.24
N GLU A 263 -5.60 -20.74 56.13
CA GLU A 263 -6.85 -20.06 55.78
C GLU A 263 -6.60 -18.69 55.11
N ILE A 264 -5.66 -17.90 55.65
CA ILE A 264 -5.30 -16.60 55.05
C ILE A 264 -4.70 -16.80 53.67
N ILE A 265 -3.88 -17.83 53.44
CA ILE A 265 -3.32 -18.14 52.13
C ILE A 265 -4.43 -18.55 51.14
N LYS A 266 -5.44 -19.33 51.60
CA LYS A 266 -6.60 -19.69 50.79
C LYS A 266 -7.41 -18.44 50.42
N ALA A 267 -7.66 -17.55 51.37
CA ALA A 267 -8.35 -16.27 51.14
C ALA A 267 -7.56 -15.35 50.16
N LEU A 268 -6.23 -15.30 50.25
CA LEU A 268 -5.37 -14.57 49.33
C LEU A 268 -5.44 -15.11 47.90
N LYS A 269 -5.46 -16.44 47.74
CA LYS A 269 -5.59 -17.07 46.44
C LYS A 269 -6.95 -16.75 45.79
N GLU A 270 -8.02 -16.83 46.57
CA GLU A 270 -9.38 -16.50 46.08
C GLU A 270 -9.51 -15.01 45.76
N ASN A 271 -9.02 -14.13 46.61
CA ASN A 271 -8.98 -12.68 46.32
C ASN A 271 -8.18 -12.37 45.05
N GLN A 272 -7.05 -13.06 44.84
CA GLN A 272 -6.28 -12.89 43.59
C GLN A 272 -7.08 -13.36 42.37
N ARG A 273 -7.81 -14.47 42.47
CA ARG A 273 -8.64 -14.98 41.38
C ARG A 273 -9.74 -13.99 41.02
N GLN A 274 -10.45 -13.44 42.03
CA GLN A 274 -11.47 -12.41 41.82
C GLN A 274 -10.90 -11.13 41.21
N ASN A 275 -9.76 -10.66 41.71
CA ASN A 275 -9.07 -9.47 41.19
C ASN A 275 -8.67 -9.63 39.72
N LEU A 276 -8.31 -10.84 39.28
CA LEU A 276 -7.96 -11.12 37.89
C LEU A 276 -9.16 -11.08 36.92
N LEU A 277 -10.38 -11.24 37.42
CA LEU A 277 -11.60 -11.18 36.61
C LEU A 277 -12.07 -9.73 36.38
N ILE A 278 -11.74 -8.81 37.30
CA ILE A 278 -12.23 -7.42 37.28
C ILE A 278 -11.17 -6.48 36.70
N PRO A 279 -11.54 -5.62 35.71
CA PRO A 279 -10.63 -4.62 35.16
C PRO A 279 -10.17 -3.62 36.24
N SER A 280 -8.90 -3.21 36.21
CA SER A 280 -8.35 -2.22 37.14
C SER A 280 -8.87 -0.79 36.91
N GLY A 281 -9.27 -0.45 35.71
CA GLY A 281 -9.86 0.84 35.37
C GLY A 281 -11.32 0.70 35.00
N ASP A 282 -12.11 1.72 35.27
CA ASP A 282 -13.50 1.79 34.86
C ASP A 282 -13.61 1.87 33.33
N GLU A 283 -14.33 0.93 32.73
CA GLU A 283 -14.51 0.88 31.28
C GLU A 283 -15.55 1.87 30.78
N MET A 284 -16.44 2.36 31.67
CA MET A 284 -17.53 3.29 31.37
C MET A 284 -17.24 4.71 31.91
N ASP A 285 -15.99 5.02 32.21
CA ASP A 285 -15.60 6.33 32.71
C ASP A 285 -15.91 7.44 31.68
N ALA A 286 -16.92 8.26 31.98
CA ALA A 286 -17.36 9.35 31.14
C ALA A 286 -16.33 10.50 31.03
N ASP A 287 -15.43 10.62 32.02
CA ASP A 287 -14.41 11.66 32.07
C ASP A 287 -13.12 11.27 31.32
N TYR A 288 -13.07 10.05 30.78
CA TYR A 288 -11.94 9.59 29.99
C TYR A 288 -12.37 9.33 28.55
N LYS A 289 -12.08 10.26 27.67
CA LYS A 289 -12.38 10.16 26.24
C LYS A 289 -11.11 10.28 25.41
N ARG A 290 -10.97 9.48 24.37
CA ARG A 290 -9.87 9.53 23.40
C ARG A 290 -10.39 9.25 22.01
N ILE A 291 -9.75 9.91 21.06
CA ILE A 291 -9.90 9.62 19.64
C ILE A 291 -8.53 9.30 19.04
N HIS A 292 -8.50 8.40 18.10
CA HIS A 292 -7.32 8.04 17.31
C HIS A 292 -7.72 8.00 15.85
N TYR A 293 -6.95 8.62 15.01
CA TYR A 293 -7.22 8.76 13.58
C TYR A 293 -6.05 8.24 12.76
N VAL A 294 -6.32 7.47 11.71
CA VAL A 294 -5.34 7.01 10.72
C VAL A 294 -5.99 7.03 9.35
N ARG A 295 -5.30 7.62 8.37
CA ARG A 295 -5.75 7.72 6.98
C ARG A 295 -4.76 7.09 6.01
N TYR A 296 -5.29 6.41 5.01
CA TYR A 296 -4.54 5.89 3.87
C TYR A 296 -5.24 6.29 2.56
N ALA A 297 -4.76 7.33 1.91
CA ALA A 297 -5.44 7.99 0.78
C ALA A 297 -6.86 8.45 1.18
N ASP A 298 -7.89 7.96 0.50
CA ASP A 298 -9.31 8.23 0.74
C ASP A 298 -9.94 7.33 1.83
N ASP A 299 -9.29 6.21 2.18
CA ASP A 299 -9.74 5.35 3.28
C ASP A 299 -9.21 5.86 4.64
N PHE A 300 -10.06 5.93 5.65
CA PHE A 300 -9.64 6.26 7.01
C PHE A 300 -10.32 5.40 8.08
N LEU A 301 -9.63 5.24 9.20
CA LEU A 301 -10.15 4.54 10.36
C LEU A 301 -10.01 5.43 11.60
N ILE A 302 -11.11 5.59 12.33
CA ILE A 302 -11.11 6.33 13.58
C ILE A 302 -11.47 5.39 14.72
N GLY A 303 -10.69 5.41 15.78
CA GLY A 303 -10.93 4.65 17.00
C GLY A 303 -11.36 5.57 18.14
N ILE A 304 -12.48 5.27 18.79
CA ILE A 304 -13.08 6.12 19.82
C ILE A 304 -13.14 5.37 21.15
N ILE A 305 -12.59 5.98 22.19
CA ILE A 305 -12.84 5.64 23.58
C ILE A 305 -13.92 6.61 24.08
N GLY A 306 -15.15 6.16 24.08
CA GLY A 306 -16.35 6.95 24.40
C GLY A 306 -17.62 6.16 24.17
N SER A 307 -18.76 6.84 24.13
CA SER A 307 -20.09 6.27 23.86
C SER A 307 -20.33 6.05 22.36
N LYS A 308 -21.37 5.28 22.01
CA LYS A 308 -21.85 5.17 20.63
C LYS A 308 -22.36 6.51 20.09
N ALA A 309 -22.96 7.32 20.96
CA ALA A 309 -23.42 8.66 20.60
C ALA A 309 -22.25 9.57 20.20
N ASP A 310 -21.09 9.49 20.88
CA ASP A 310 -19.89 10.22 20.49
C ASP A 310 -19.42 9.81 19.08
N ALA A 311 -19.46 8.51 18.75
CA ALA A 311 -19.09 8.01 17.42
C ALA A 311 -20.07 8.49 16.33
N THR A 312 -21.36 8.53 16.64
CA THR A 312 -22.39 9.03 15.71
C THR A 312 -22.24 10.53 15.48
N LYS A 313 -22.01 11.31 16.54
CA LYS A 313 -21.76 12.75 16.44
C LYS A 313 -20.53 13.05 15.58
N LEU A 314 -19.43 12.35 15.81
CA LEU A 314 -18.21 12.50 15.01
C LEU A 314 -18.46 12.19 13.52
N LYS A 315 -19.18 11.10 13.23
CA LYS A 315 -19.53 10.75 11.85
C LYS A 315 -20.32 11.86 11.16
N GLN A 316 -21.30 12.46 11.85
CA GLN A 316 -22.09 13.58 11.34
C GLN A 316 -21.21 14.79 11.06
N GLU A 317 -20.35 15.18 12.00
CA GLU A 317 -19.46 16.33 11.89
C GLU A 317 -18.47 16.18 10.72
N ILE A 318 -17.90 14.98 10.53
CA ILE A 318 -17.04 14.70 9.35
C ILE A 318 -17.88 14.79 8.06
N THR A 319 -19.10 14.29 8.05
CA THR A 319 -19.99 14.37 6.87
C THR A 319 -20.26 15.82 6.48
N GLU A 320 -20.61 16.66 7.47
CA GLU A 320 -20.85 18.08 7.27
C GLU A 320 -19.59 18.83 6.83
N PHE A 321 -18.46 18.56 7.46
CA PHE A 321 -17.18 19.15 7.07
C PHE A 321 -16.79 18.82 5.63
N LEU A 322 -16.88 17.55 5.24
CA LEU A 322 -16.57 17.10 3.88
C LEU A 322 -17.52 17.72 2.86
N GLY A 323 -18.83 17.79 3.16
CA GLY A 323 -19.82 18.41 2.28
C GLY A 323 -19.61 19.90 2.10
N ASN A 324 -19.54 20.63 3.21
CA ASN A 324 -19.53 22.09 3.20
C ASN A 324 -18.19 22.69 2.79
N LYS A 325 -17.08 22.13 3.28
CA LYS A 325 -15.72 22.70 3.07
C LYS A 325 -14.96 22.06 1.91
N MET A 326 -15.25 20.80 1.61
CA MET A 326 -14.48 20.05 0.64
C MET A 326 -15.30 19.55 -0.56
N LYS A 327 -16.62 19.80 -0.56
CA LYS A 327 -17.54 19.35 -1.62
C LYS A 327 -17.40 17.84 -1.92
N LEU A 328 -17.23 17.05 -0.88
CA LEU A 328 -17.09 15.60 -0.94
C LEU A 328 -18.18 14.91 -0.14
N GLU A 329 -18.54 13.69 -0.55
CA GLU A 329 -19.53 12.84 0.13
C GLU A 329 -18.88 11.60 0.73
N LEU A 330 -19.28 11.22 1.95
CA LEU A 330 -18.97 9.91 2.51
C LEU A 330 -19.81 8.82 1.81
N SER A 331 -19.22 7.68 1.58
CA SER A 331 -19.93 6.49 1.10
C SER A 331 -20.84 5.95 2.21
N ALA A 332 -22.15 6.11 2.10
CA ALA A 332 -23.11 5.63 3.10
C ALA A 332 -23.01 4.10 3.34
N GLU A 333 -22.75 3.33 2.27
CA GLU A 333 -22.65 1.88 2.32
C GLU A 333 -21.39 1.39 3.03
N LYS A 334 -20.30 2.16 3.00
CA LYS A 334 -18.99 1.76 3.51
C LYS A 334 -18.59 2.49 4.79
N THR A 335 -19.26 3.60 5.12
CA THR A 335 -18.98 4.34 6.35
C THR A 335 -19.78 3.76 7.49
N LEU A 336 -19.15 2.86 8.25
CA LEU A 336 -19.79 2.07 9.30
C LEU A 336 -19.29 2.50 10.68
N ILE A 337 -20.16 2.35 11.69
CA ILE A 337 -19.79 2.43 13.11
C ILE A 337 -19.81 1.01 13.65
N THR A 338 -18.62 0.47 13.91
CA THR A 338 -18.41 -0.94 14.29
C THR A 338 -17.96 -1.01 15.76
N HIS A 339 -18.57 -1.89 16.55
CA HIS A 339 -18.12 -2.11 17.93
C HIS A 339 -16.76 -2.79 17.94
N SER A 340 -15.90 -2.45 18.89
CA SER A 340 -14.50 -2.91 18.91
C SER A 340 -14.30 -4.42 19.09
N GLU A 341 -15.31 -5.15 19.54
CA GLU A 341 -15.31 -6.62 19.60
C GLU A 341 -15.66 -7.25 18.25
N GLU A 342 -16.35 -6.52 17.38
CA GLU A 342 -16.59 -6.87 16.00
C GLU A 342 -15.34 -6.58 15.14
N ARG A 343 -15.43 -6.86 13.86
CA ARG A 343 -14.28 -6.78 12.96
C ARG A 343 -14.43 -5.63 11.98
N ALA A 344 -13.88 -4.48 12.32
CA ALA A 344 -13.75 -3.37 11.38
C ALA A 344 -12.80 -3.74 10.23
N LYS A 345 -13.08 -3.27 9.01
CA LYS A 345 -12.27 -3.57 7.82
C LYS A 345 -11.47 -2.35 7.42
N PHE A 346 -10.15 -2.48 7.41
CA PHE A 346 -9.26 -1.42 6.93
C PHE A 346 -8.06 -2.03 6.20
N LEU A 347 -7.75 -1.52 5.01
CA LEU A 347 -6.64 -1.96 4.17
C LEU A 347 -6.60 -3.51 4.01
N GLY A 348 -7.76 -4.13 3.83
CA GLY A 348 -7.86 -5.59 3.64
C GLY A 348 -7.63 -6.44 4.87
N TYR A 349 -7.34 -5.83 6.03
CA TYR A 349 -7.30 -6.49 7.33
C TYR A 349 -8.64 -6.37 8.05
N GLU A 350 -8.92 -7.31 8.94
CA GLU A 350 -9.98 -7.24 9.95
C GLU A 350 -9.35 -6.81 11.27
N ILE A 351 -9.87 -5.74 11.86
CA ILE A 351 -9.33 -5.10 13.06
C ILE A 351 -10.35 -5.22 14.18
N CYS A 352 -9.93 -5.71 15.34
CA CYS A 352 -10.76 -5.75 16.54
C CYS A 352 -9.91 -5.56 17.79
N ILE A 353 -10.55 -5.27 18.93
CA ILE A 353 -9.90 -5.16 20.22
C ILE A 353 -10.05 -6.47 20.98
N GLN A 354 -8.94 -7.00 21.45
CA GLN A 354 -8.96 -8.23 22.23
C GLN A 354 -9.64 -8.00 23.57
N LYS A 355 -10.69 -8.79 23.84
CA LYS A 355 -11.33 -8.90 25.15
C LYS A 355 -11.27 -10.36 25.59
N SER A 356 -10.65 -10.61 26.73
CA SER A 356 -10.51 -11.96 27.29
C SER A 356 -10.51 -11.88 28.81
N ASN A 357 -11.26 -12.75 29.44
CA ASN A 357 -11.25 -12.94 30.90
C ASN A 357 -10.29 -14.08 31.33
N GLN A 358 -9.51 -14.63 30.41
CA GLN A 358 -8.56 -15.70 30.69
C GLN A 358 -7.38 -15.20 31.53
N THR A 359 -6.83 -16.08 32.33
CA THR A 359 -5.59 -15.87 33.09
C THR A 359 -4.44 -16.61 32.42
N VAL A 360 -3.25 -16.03 32.47
CA VAL A 360 -2.02 -16.58 31.91
C VAL A 360 -0.96 -16.63 33.01
N ARG A 361 -0.17 -17.71 33.06
CA ARG A 361 1.01 -17.78 33.94
C ARG A 361 2.22 -17.17 33.25
N HIS A 362 2.86 -16.22 33.89
CA HIS A 362 4.16 -15.70 33.50
C HIS A 362 5.28 -16.74 33.69
N LYS A 363 6.44 -16.52 33.07
CA LYS A 363 7.62 -17.37 33.22
C LYS A 363 8.08 -17.53 34.68
N ASN A 364 7.82 -16.52 35.53
CA ASN A 364 8.08 -16.55 36.96
C ASN A 364 6.99 -17.26 37.81
N GLY A 365 6.05 -17.98 37.15
CA GLY A 365 4.96 -18.69 37.80
C GLY A 365 3.78 -17.83 38.27
N SER A 366 3.87 -16.51 38.23
CA SER A 366 2.80 -15.63 38.68
C SER A 366 1.60 -15.68 37.72
N LEU A 367 0.39 -15.76 38.30
CA LEU A 367 -0.87 -15.71 37.56
C LEU A 367 -1.23 -14.25 37.27
N CYS A 368 -1.46 -13.91 36.05
CA CYS A 368 -1.91 -12.58 35.63
C CYS A 368 -3.08 -12.69 34.66
N ARG A 369 -3.83 -11.60 34.51
CA ARG A 369 -4.88 -11.48 33.49
C ARG A 369 -4.26 -11.48 32.10
N ALA A 370 -4.87 -12.16 31.15
CA ALA A 370 -4.48 -12.06 29.75
C ALA A 370 -4.49 -10.60 29.30
N HIS A 371 -3.60 -10.28 28.37
CA HIS A 371 -3.52 -8.92 27.83
C HIS A 371 -4.81 -8.54 27.12
N ASN A 372 -5.59 -7.68 27.75
CA ASN A 372 -6.81 -7.10 27.17
C ASN A 372 -6.53 -5.76 26.52
N LYS A 373 -7.51 -5.30 25.74
CA LYS A 373 -7.52 -3.98 25.07
C LYS A 373 -6.45 -3.80 23.99
N ARG A 374 -5.74 -4.87 23.60
CA ARG A 374 -4.80 -4.83 22.48
C ARG A 374 -5.54 -4.95 21.15
N VAL A 375 -5.06 -4.23 20.19
CA VAL A 375 -5.52 -4.34 18.80
C VAL A 375 -5.12 -5.70 18.23
N ARG A 376 -6.05 -6.35 17.54
CA ARG A 376 -5.80 -7.55 16.75
C ARG A 376 -5.97 -7.22 15.28
N LEU A 377 -4.92 -7.46 14.51
CA LEU A 377 -4.93 -7.42 13.06
C LEU A 377 -5.11 -8.85 12.55
N LEU A 378 -6.15 -9.12 11.78
CA LEU A 378 -6.52 -10.47 11.34
C LEU A 378 -6.67 -10.54 9.83
N ILE A 379 -6.40 -11.71 9.28
CA ILE A 379 -6.78 -12.06 7.91
C ILE A 379 -8.22 -12.56 7.95
N GLY A 380 -9.09 -11.94 7.16
CA GLY A 380 -10.48 -12.38 7.02
C GLY A 380 -10.58 -13.78 6.41
N ARG A 381 -11.55 -14.58 6.86
CA ARG A 381 -11.74 -15.96 6.38
C ARG A 381 -11.90 -16.06 4.86
N ASP A 382 -12.58 -15.09 4.27
CA ASP A 382 -12.84 -15.04 2.82
C ASP A 382 -11.65 -14.66 1.96
N VAL A 383 -10.62 -14.02 2.54
CA VAL A 383 -9.48 -13.50 1.78
C VAL A 383 -8.74 -14.60 1.03
N ILE A 384 -8.44 -15.69 1.73
CA ILE A 384 -7.71 -16.84 1.16
C ILE A 384 -8.54 -17.49 0.06
N LYS A 385 -9.84 -17.74 0.32
CA LYS A 385 -10.78 -18.32 -0.64
C LYS A 385 -10.87 -17.48 -1.92
N LYS A 386 -11.18 -16.18 -1.76
CA LYS A 386 -11.30 -15.24 -2.89
C LYS A 386 -10.02 -15.14 -3.70
N LYS A 387 -8.87 -15.14 -3.03
CA LYS A 387 -7.56 -15.08 -3.72
C LYS A 387 -7.27 -16.34 -4.52
N LEU A 388 -7.51 -17.53 -3.96
CA LEU A 388 -7.34 -18.81 -4.67
C LEU A 388 -8.24 -18.91 -5.89
N LEU A 389 -9.50 -18.49 -5.78
CA LEU A 389 -10.45 -18.43 -6.89
C LEU A 389 -9.99 -17.47 -7.99
N SER A 390 -9.55 -16.26 -7.59
CA SER A 390 -9.07 -15.24 -8.55
C SER A 390 -7.83 -15.69 -9.34
N LEU A 391 -7.05 -16.62 -8.78
CA LEU A 391 -5.88 -17.21 -9.42
C LEU A 391 -6.23 -18.48 -10.23
N ASN A 392 -7.49 -18.89 -10.27
CA ASN A 392 -7.90 -20.18 -10.84
C ASN A 392 -7.13 -21.38 -10.27
N ALA A 393 -6.73 -21.29 -8.98
CA ALA A 393 -5.95 -22.34 -8.32
C ALA A 393 -6.81 -23.43 -7.69
N ILE A 394 -8.10 -23.14 -7.42
CA ILE A 394 -9.06 -24.08 -6.83
C ILE A 394 -10.40 -24.06 -7.55
N GLU A 395 -11.15 -25.15 -7.40
CA GLU A 395 -12.59 -25.26 -7.60
C GLU A 395 -13.27 -25.57 -6.26
N ILE A 396 -14.49 -25.10 -6.08
CA ILE A 396 -15.30 -25.37 -4.88
C ILE A 396 -16.32 -26.42 -5.26
N LYS A 397 -16.35 -27.53 -4.52
CA LYS A 397 -17.39 -28.58 -4.61
C LYS A 397 -18.14 -28.61 -3.29
N ILE A 398 -19.46 -28.83 -3.37
CA ILE A 398 -20.28 -29.01 -2.19
C ILE A 398 -20.43 -30.54 -2.00
N HIS A 399 -20.03 -31.04 -0.85
CA HIS A 399 -20.20 -32.43 -0.45
C HIS A 399 -20.82 -32.46 0.95
N ASN A 400 -21.98 -33.13 1.07
CA ASN A 400 -22.76 -33.21 2.32
C ASN A 400 -23.03 -31.81 2.95
N GLY A 401 -23.40 -30.80 2.14
CA GLY A 401 -23.69 -29.46 2.58
C GLY A 401 -22.45 -28.63 3.00
N LYS A 402 -21.25 -29.20 2.91
CA LYS A 402 -19.99 -28.50 3.25
C LYS A 402 -19.15 -28.18 2.02
N GLU A 403 -18.56 -27.00 1.99
CA GLU A 403 -17.63 -26.61 0.94
C GLU A 403 -16.32 -27.39 1.05
N GLN A 404 -15.93 -28.04 -0.04
CA GLN A 404 -14.62 -28.65 -0.22
C GLN A 404 -13.83 -27.90 -1.29
N TRP A 405 -12.63 -27.49 -0.97
CA TRP A 405 -11.73 -26.84 -1.91
C TRP A 405 -10.86 -27.91 -2.58
N LYS A 406 -10.97 -28.02 -3.89
CA LYS A 406 -10.13 -28.91 -4.69
C LYS A 406 -9.17 -28.10 -5.53
N ALA A 407 -7.87 -28.35 -5.39
CA ALA A 407 -6.87 -27.69 -6.21
C ALA A 407 -7.10 -27.99 -7.70
N LYS A 408 -6.90 -26.98 -8.56
CA LYS A 408 -7.08 -27.05 -10.01
C LYS A 408 -5.76 -26.74 -10.72
N SER A 409 -5.51 -27.35 -11.88
CA SER A 409 -4.36 -26.99 -12.73
C SER A 409 -4.61 -25.62 -13.38
N ARG A 410 -3.58 -24.80 -13.46
CA ARG A 410 -3.62 -23.49 -14.15
C ARG A 410 -3.11 -23.68 -15.58
N VAL A 411 -4.01 -24.12 -16.48
CA VAL A 411 -3.69 -24.50 -17.85
C VAL A 411 -2.94 -23.41 -18.61
N GLY A 412 -3.31 -22.14 -18.45
CA GLY A 412 -2.64 -21.01 -19.10
C GLY A 412 -1.16 -20.82 -18.73
N LEU A 413 -0.64 -21.56 -17.73
CA LEU A 413 0.79 -21.52 -17.37
C LEU A 413 1.59 -22.70 -17.96
N THR A 414 0.93 -23.69 -18.59
CA THR A 414 1.62 -24.91 -19.10
C THR A 414 2.56 -24.62 -20.28
N THR A 415 2.37 -23.50 -20.97
CA THR A 415 3.24 -23.05 -22.07
C THR A 415 4.55 -22.40 -21.59
N LEU A 416 4.61 -22.02 -20.30
CA LEU A 416 5.81 -21.42 -19.71
C LEU A 416 6.84 -22.49 -19.37
N ASP A 417 8.11 -22.07 -19.20
CA ASP A 417 9.13 -23.00 -18.70
C ASP A 417 8.92 -23.37 -17.22
N ASP A 418 9.61 -24.38 -16.74
CA ASP A 418 9.43 -24.92 -15.38
C ASP A 418 9.86 -23.89 -14.32
N LEU A 419 10.90 -23.13 -14.59
CA LEU A 419 11.40 -22.08 -13.71
C LEU A 419 10.40 -20.92 -13.61
N GLU A 420 9.79 -20.52 -14.72
CA GLU A 420 8.78 -19.48 -14.76
C GLU A 420 7.51 -19.90 -13.99
N ILE A 421 7.04 -21.13 -14.20
CA ILE A 421 5.91 -21.70 -13.46
C ILE A 421 6.20 -21.66 -11.95
N LEU A 422 7.35 -22.21 -11.53
CA LEU A 422 7.76 -22.24 -10.12
C LEU A 422 7.80 -20.83 -9.53
N ARG A 423 8.46 -19.89 -10.22
CA ARG A 423 8.60 -18.50 -9.77
C ARG A 423 7.25 -17.81 -9.66
N LYS A 424 6.33 -18.05 -10.59
CA LYS A 424 4.98 -17.48 -10.57
C LYS A 424 4.23 -17.92 -9.32
N PHE A 425 4.12 -19.22 -9.06
CA PHE A 425 3.47 -19.74 -7.87
C PHE A 425 4.14 -19.28 -6.57
N SER A 426 5.47 -19.33 -6.52
CA SER A 426 6.26 -18.91 -5.36
C SER A 426 6.10 -17.41 -5.06
N SER A 427 6.08 -16.56 -6.09
CA SER A 427 5.89 -15.10 -5.93
C SER A 427 4.50 -14.74 -5.44
N GLU A 428 3.47 -15.47 -5.88
CA GLU A 428 2.08 -15.26 -5.45
C GLU A 428 1.89 -15.63 -3.96
N VAL A 429 2.52 -16.73 -3.50
CA VAL A 429 2.51 -17.12 -2.08
C VAL A 429 3.27 -16.10 -1.23
N ARG A 430 4.47 -15.74 -1.65
CA ARG A 430 5.29 -14.74 -0.96
C ARG A 430 4.59 -13.37 -0.89
N GLY A 431 3.97 -12.94 -1.98
CA GLY A 431 3.25 -11.68 -2.06
C GLY A 431 2.07 -11.61 -1.08
N LEU A 432 1.25 -12.68 -1.00
CA LEU A 432 0.17 -12.75 -0.04
C LEU A 432 0.68 -12.73 1.40
N TYR A 433 1.70 -13.53 1.71
CA TYR A 433 2.29 -13.56 3.04
C TYR A 433 2.91 -12.21 3.42
N ASN A 434 3.69 -11.59 2.54
CA ASN A 434 4.30 -10.29 2.83
C ASN A 434 3.23 -9.24 3.15
N TYR A 435 2.12 -9.22 2.40
CA TYR A 435 1.03 -8.28 2.67
C TYR A 435 0.40 -8.52 4.05
N TYR A 436 0.14 -9.78 4.44
CA TYR A 436 -0.52 -10.13 5.70
C TYR A 436 0.43 -10.51 6.83
N ALA A 437 1.70 -10.22 6.71
CA ALA A 437 2.73 -10.62 7.68
C ALA A 437 2.53 -10.02 9.09
N LEU A 438 1.81 -8.89 9.21
CA LEU A 438 1.50 -8.26 10.50
C LEU A 438 0.33 -8.93 11.23
N ALA A 439 -0.47 -9.76 10.56
CA ALA A 439 -1.63 -10.39 11.15
C ALA A 439 -1.26 -11.38 12.27
N GLN A 440 -2.01 -11.38 13.37
CA GLN A 440 -1.82 -12.37 14.45
C GLN A 440 -2.08 -13.80 13.98
N ASN A 441 -2.96 -13.97 13.00
CA ASN A 441 -3.25 -15.25 12.36
C ASN A 441 -2.52 -15.45 11.02
N ALA A 442 -1.33 -14.85 10.84
CA ALA A 442 -0.53 -14.99 9.61
C ALA A 442 -0.27 -16.45 9.22
N CYS A 443 -0.23 -17.36 10.22
CA CYS A 443 -0.10 -18.80 10.01
C CYS A 443 -1.21 -19.39 9.11
N THR A 444 -2.39 -18.76 9.01
CA THR A 444 -3.47 -19.20 8.12
C THR A 444 -3.10 -19.12 6.63
N VAL A 445 -2.05 -18.37 6.27
CA VAL A 445 -1.49 -18.35 4.91
C VAL A 445 -0.94 -19.73 4.52
N SER A 446 -0.62 -20.62 5.48
CA SER A 446 -0.24 -22.01 5.20
C SER A 446 -1.30 -22.78 4.41
N THR A 447 -2.59 -22.49 4.63
CA THR A 447 -3.68 -23.07 3.84
C THR A 447 -3.64 -22.61 2.38
N PHE A 448 -3.34 -21.33 2.16
CA PHE A 448 -3.14 -20.80 0.81
C PHE A 448 -1.94 -21.46 0.13
N ASP A 449 -0.81 -21.54 0.82
CA ASP A 449 0.42 -22.18 0.35
C ASP A 449 0.18 -23.65 -0.06
N TRP A 450 -0.50 -24.40 0.80
CA TRP A 450 -0.84 -25.80 0.52
C TRP A 450 -1.66 -25.95 -0.76
N MET A 451 -2.72 -25.16 -0.92
CA MET A 451 -3.55 -25.19 -2.12
C MET A 451 -2.78 -24.78 -3.37
N MET A 452 -1.90 -23.77 -3.25
CA MET A 452 -1.04 -23.33 -4.34
C MET A 452 -0.02 -24.41 -4.73
N LYS A 453 0.59 -25.11 -3.78
CA LYS A 453 1.45 -26.28 -4.03
C LYS A 453 0.69 -27.38 -4.78
N CYS A 454 -0.49 -27.74 -4.31
CA CYS A 454 -1.33 -28.76 -4.97
C CYS A 454 -1.71 -28.34 -6.40
N SER A 455 -2.06 -27.06 -6.60
CA SER A 455 -2.37 -26.50 -7.92
C SER A 455 -1.14 -26.53 -8.83
N MET A 456 0.03 -26.18 -8.30
CA MET A 456 1.31 -26.24 -9.03
C MET A 456 1.62 -27.68 -9.48
N TYR A 457 1.52 -28.66 -8.59
CA TYR A 457 1.73 -30.07 -8.96
C TYR A 457 0.80 -30.53 -10.08
N LYS A 458 -0.48 -30.14 -10.02
CA LYS A 458 -1.44 -30.43 -11.09
C LYS A 458 -1.12 -29.69 -12.39
N THR A 459 -0.57 -28.47 -12.32
CA THR A 459 -0.15 -27.70 -13.49
C THR A 459 1.04 -28.37 -14.20
N PHE A 460 2.06 -28.82 -13.44
CA PHE A 460 3.17 -29.58 -13.98
C PHE A 460 2.71 -30.94 -14.53
N ALA A 461 1.82 -31.65 -13.82
CA ALA A 461 1.26 -32.92 -14.26
C ALA A 461 0.50 -32.78 -15.59
N HIS A 462 -0.26 -31.69 -15.75
CA HIS A 462 -0.93 -31.35 -17.01
C HIS A 462 0.08 -31.06 -18.12
N LYS A 463 1.09 -30.21 -17.85
CA LYS A 463 2.15 -29.89 -18.82
C LYS A 463 2.84 -31.13 -19.37
N TYR A 464 3.19 -32.06 -18.49
CA TYR A 464 3.95 -33.28 -18.85
C TYR A 464 3.05 -34.51 -19.10
N ARG A 465 1.71 -34.34 -19.10
CA ARG A 465 0.73 -35.43 -19.30
C ARG A 465 1.02 -36.65 -18.40
N THR A 466 1.31 -36.40 -17.11
CA THR A 466 1.68 -37.39 -16.13
C THR A 466 0.92 -37.24 -14.81
N LYS A 467 1.11 -38.19 -13.88
CA LYS A 467 0.50 -38.10 -12.54
C LYS A 467 1.26 -37.14 -11.62
N THR A 468 0.54 -36.51 -10.69
CA THR A 468 1.17 -35.60 -9.69
C THR A 468 2.21 -36.29 -8.81
N SER A 469 2.07 -37.61 -8.59
CA SER A 469 3.06 -38.43 -7.86
C SER A 469 4.41 -38.47 -8.58
N ALA A 470 4.43 -38.60 -9.92
CA ALA A 470 5.63 -38.60 -10.72
C ALA A 470 6.31 -37.23 -10.70
N ILE A 471 5.52 -36.14 -10.77
CA ILE A 471 6.03 -34.77 -10.62
C ILE A 471 6.68 -34.56 -9.25
N ARG A 472 6.04 -35.01 -8.18
CA ARG A 472 6.63 -34.92 -6.84
C ARG A 472 7.94 -35.68 -6.76
N ARG A 473 8.02 -36.90 -7.27
CA ARG A 473 9.26 -37.71 -7.28
C ARG A 473 10.38 -37.00 -8.04
N LYS A 474 10.08 -36.35 -9.16
CA LYS A 474 11.08 -35.67 -10.02
C LYS A 474 11.64 -34.39 -9.40
N TYR A 475 10.75 -33.55 -8.82
CA TYR A 475 11.10 -32.19 -8.43
C TYR A 475 11.23 -31.97 -6.92
N PHE A 476 10.83 -32.93 -6.09
CA PHE A 476 10.87 -32.78 -4.63
C PHE A 476 12.23 -33.23 -4.10
N LYS A 477 13.06 -32.26 -3.67
CA LYS A 477 14.39 -32.48 -3.11
C LYS A 477 14.46 -31.83 -1.73
N ASP A 478 15.05 -32.50 -0.77
CA ASP A 478 15.27 -31.99 0.60
C ASP A 478 14.02 -31.36 1.23
N GLY A 479 12.86 -31.97 1.05
CA GLY A 479 11.61 -31.47 1.59
C GLY A 479 10.97 -30.29 0.82
N VAL A 480 11.58 -29.80 -0.26
CA VAL A 480 11.11 -28.63 -1.02
C VAL A 480 11.04 -28.92 -2.52
N PHE A 481 10.01 -28.41 -3.17
CA PHE A 481 9.90 -28.48 -4.63
C PHE A 481 10.96 -27.59 -5.28
N THR A 482 11.85 -28.21 -6.07
CA THR A 482 13.05 -27.59 -6.61
C THR A 482 13.16 -27.82 -8.11
N VAL A 483 13.40 -26.77 -8.87
CA VAL A 483 13.66 -26.84 -10.32
C VAL A 483 15.12 -26.47 -10.57
N SER A 484 15.86 -27.36 -11.21
CA SER A 484 17.22 -27.10 -11.66
C SER A 484 17.19 -26.44 -13.05
N PHE A 485 17.98 -25.42 -13.27
CA PHE A 485 18.08 -24.69 -14.54
C PHE A 485 19.54 -24.30 -14.84
N LYS A 486 19.86 -24.21 -16.13
CA LYS A 486 21.16 -23.78 -16.59
C LYS A 486 21.23 -22.25 -16.61
N ALA A 487 22.13 -21.66 -15.85
CA ALA A 487 22.38 -20.22 -15.85
C ALA A 487 23.17 -19.82 -17.09
N LYS A 488 23.21 -18.52 -17.43
CA LYS A 488 23.94 -18.01 -18.62
C LYS A 488 25.42 -18.33 -18.67
N ASN A 489 26.06 -18.44 -17.50
CA ASN A 489 27.45 -18.84 -17.36
C ASN A 489 27.67 -20.38 -17.45
N GLY A 490 26.67 -21.14 -17.89
CA GLY A 490 26.74 -22.58 -18.01
C GLY A 490 26.52 -23.36 -16.70
N GLN A 491 26.57 -22.73 -15.54
CA GLN A 491 26.37 -23.37 -14.24
C GLN A 491 24.92 -23.83 -14.04
N ILE A 492 24.75 -25.02 -13.46
CA ILE A 492 23.44 -25.51 -13.03
C ILE A 492 23.13 -24.84 -11.70
N ARG A 493 21.97 -24.17 -11.64
CA ARG A 493 21.40 -23.53 -10.44
C ARG A 493 20.06 -24.14 -10.10
N GLU A 494 19.68 -24.04 -8.84
CA GLU A 494 18.40 -24.51 -8.33
C GLU A 494 17.53 -23.36 -7.88
N ALA A 495 16.26 -23.42 -8.25
CA ALA A 495 15.22 -22.54 -7.74
C ALA A 495 14.29 -23.35 -6.85
N LYS A 496 14.06 -22.88 -5.63
CA LYS A 496 13.19 -23.54 -4.64
C LYS A 496 11.86 -22.80 -4.52
N PHE A 497 10.79 -23.55 -4.34
CA PHE A 497 9.50 -22.99 -3.96
C PHE A 497 9.62 -22.31 -2.60
N TYR A 498 8.80 -21.26 -2.35
CA TYR A 498 8.80 -20.52 -1.09
C TYR A 498 8.67 -21.47 0.12
N ASN A 499 9.57 -21.37 1.09
CA ASN A 499 9.64 -22.25 2.26
C ASN A 499 10.10 -21.54 3.55
N ASP A 500 10.04 -20.20 3.61
CA ASP A 500 10.51 -19.42 4.78
C ASP A 500 9.49 -19.41 5.94
N GLY A 501 8.34 -20.13 5.79
CA GLY A 501 7.28 -20.21 6.78
C GLY A 501 6.40 -18.95 6.84
N PHE A 502 5.40 -18.98 7.74
CA PHE A 502 4.34 -17.95 7.83
C PHE A 502 4.22 -17.40 9.25
N LYS A 503 5.35 -17.07 9.89
CA LYS A 503 5.37 -16.45 11.22
C LYS A 503 4.97 -14.99 11.12
N ARG A 504 4.24 -14.50 12.13
CA ARG A 504 3.95 -13.07 12.24
C ARG A 504 5.25 -12.27 12.28
N LYS A 505 5.33 -11.20 11.48
CA LYS A 505 6.42 -10.22 11.52
C LYS A 505 6.01 -9.01 12.36
N LYS A 506 6.96 -8.36 12.99
CA LYS A 506 6.75 -7.03 13.56
C LYS A 506 6.76 -6.01 12.41
N ALA A 507 6.01 -4.93 12.58
CA ALA A 507 6.05 -3.82 11.64
C ALA A 507 7.46 -3.24 11.62
N ASP A 508 8.04 -3.14 10.43
CA ASP A 508 9.29 -2.43 10.22
C ASP A 508 9.00 -0.93 10.13
N SER A 509 9.71 -0.12 10.91
CA SER A 509 9.56 1.33 10.95
C SER A 509 9.92 2.01 9.63
N ASN A 510 10.64 1.32 8.74
CA ASN A 510 11.18 1.89 7.50
C ASN A 510 10.23 1.82 6.29
N GLY A 511 9.03 1.27 6.42
CA GLY A 511 8.02 1.28 5.35
C GLY A 511 8.36 0.49 4.08
N MET A 512 9.45 -0.28 4.09
CA MET A 512 9.96 -1.00 2.92
C MET A 512 9.27 -2.34 2.65
N ILE A 513 8.31 -2.76 3.49
CA ILE A 513 7.71 -4.11 3.41
C ILE A 513 6.83 -4.26 2.15
N ASP A 514 6.25 -3.16 1.64
CA ASP A 514 5.41 -3.18 0.44
C ASP A 514 6.23 -3.14 -0.86
N ASN A 515 7.49 -2.74 -0.80
CA ASN A 515 8.39 -2.77 -1.94
C ASN A 515 9.08 -4.13 -1.96
N SER A 516 8.61 -5.05 -2.81
CA SER A 516 9.42 -6.23 -3.16
C SER A 516 10.78 -5.76 -3.67
N PRO A 517 11.89 -6.19 -3.06
CA PRO A 517 13.19 -5.83 -3.59
C PRO A 517 13.26 -6.26 -5.05
N SER A 518 13.58 -5.33 -5.94
CA SER A 518 13.85 -5.66 -7.33
C SER A 518 14.99 -6.67 -7.36
N HIS A 519 14.70 -7.91 -7.75
CA HIS A 519 15.72 -8.95 -7.91
C HIS A 519 16.64 -8.71 -9.12
N MET A 520 16.45 -7.59 -9.80
CA MET A 520 17.26 -7.16 -10.93
C MET A 520 18.24 -6.07 -10.49
N THR A 521 19.20 -6.41 -9.65
CA THR A 521 20.38 -5.59 -9.43
C THR A 521 21.29 -5.74 -10.65
N TYR A 522 21.24 -4.77 -11.54
CA TYR A 522 22.23 -4.66 -12.61
C TYR A 522 23.52 -4.07 -12.01
N LYS A 523 24.55 -4.89 -11.88
CA LYS A 523 25.89 -4.42 -11.56
C LYS A 523 26.50 -3.81 -12.83
N THR A 524 27.06 -2.61 -12.72
CA THR A 524 27.87 -1.91 -13.73
C THR A 524 27.18 -1.65 -15.07
N THR A 525 26.30 -0.67 -15.09
CA THR A 525 25.86 -0.04 -16.34
C THR A 525 25.90 1.46 -16.16
N THR A 526 26.35 2.17 -17.16
CA THR A 526 26.11 3.62 -17.31
C THR A 526 24.64 3.91 -17.00
N SER A 527 24.36 4.91 -16.18
CA SER A 527 22.98 5.28 -15.87
C SER A 527 22.23 5.61 -17.17
N LEU A 528 20.92 5.48 -17.17
CA LEU A 528 20.09 5.86 -18.33
C LEU A 528 20.37 7.31 -18.77
N ILE A 529 20.59 8.18 -17.80
CA ILE A 529 20.90 9.62 -17.99
C ILE A 529 22.27 9.80 -18.63
N ASP A 530 23.30 9.09 -18.13
CA ASP A 530 24.68 9.22 -18.67
C ASP A 530 24.72 8.84 -20.14
N ARG A 531 23.96 7.81 -20.54
CA ARG A 531 23.87 7.39 -21.94
C ARG A 531 23.13 8.39 -22.83
N LEU A 532 22.07 9.01 -22.29
CA LEU A 532 21.32 10.05 -22.99
C LEU A 532 22.20 11.32 -23.11
N ALA A 533 22.89 11.69 -22.03
CA ALA A 533 23.78 12.85 -21.97
C ALA A 533 25.08 12.67 -22.77
N ALA A 534 25.54 11.44 -22.99
CA ALA A 534 26.75 11.15 -23.78
C ALA A 534 26.60 11.52 -25.26
N ARG A 535 25.37 11.79 -25.72
CA ARG A 535 25.04 12.22 -27.10
C ARG A 535 25.74 11.36 -28.16
N ARG A 536 25.80 10.04 -27.97
CA ARG A 536 26.49 9.11 -28.89
C ARG A 536 25.65 7.86 -29.14
N CYS A 537 25.45 7.52 -30.39
CA CYS A 537 24.78 6.28 -30.79
C CYS A 537 25.58 5.06 -30.31
N GLU A 538 24.95 4.14 -29.60
CA GLU A 538 25.60 2.93 -29.06
C GLU A 538 25.92 1.88 -30.16
N LEU A 539 25.42 2.05 -31.40
CA LEU A 539 25.71 1.18 -32.54
C LEU A 539 26.76 1.74 -33.47
N CYS A 540 26.53 2.95 -34.00
CA CYS A 540 27.38 3.52 -35.05
C CYS A 540 28.28 4.66 -34.58
N GLY A 541 28.10 5.14 -33.35
CA GLY A 541 28.86 6.24 -32.77
C GLY A 541 28.46 7.64 -33.25
N ALA A 542 27.43 7.80 -34.08
CA ALA A 542 26.91 9.11 -34.51
C ALA A 542 26.44 9.96 -33.32
N GLU A 543 26.58 11.27 -33.42
CA GLU A 543 26.28 12.23 -32.34
C GLU A 543 25.01 13.06 -32.59
N GLU A 544 24.37 12.91 -33.75
CA GLU A 544 23.18 13.69 -34.14
C GLU A 544 21.88 12.87 -34.02
N ASN A 545 20.78 13.56 -33.73
CA ASN A 545 19.43 13.01 -33.69
C ASN A 545 19.29 11.74 -32.86
N LEU A 546 19.81 11.78 -31.64
CA LEU A 546 19.83 10.63 -30.74
C LEU A 546 18.52 10.50 -29.97
N VAL A 547 18.00 9.28 -29.95
CA VAL A 547 16.82 8.90 -29.19
C VAL A 547 17.10 7.67 -28.32
N MET A 548 16.44 7.58 -27.19
CA MET A 548 16.47 6.40 -26.35
C MET A 548 15.40 5.41 -26.81
N HIS A 549 15.83 4.31 -27.42
CA HIS A 549 14.93 3.22 -27.81
C HIS A 549 14.66 2.28 -26.63
N HIS A 550 13.38 1.95 -26.43
CA HIS A 550 12.88 1.09 -25.36
C HIS A 550 12.18 -0.15 -25.90
N VAL A 551 12.44 -1.31 -25.30
CA VAL A 551 11.67 -2.53 -25.61
C VAL A 551 10.82 -2.95 -24.42
N ARG A 552 9.66 -3.52 -24.69
CA ARG A 552 8.71 -3.94 -23.67
C ARG A 552 9.26 -5.10 -22.84
N LYS A 553 9.83 -6.13 -23.49
CA LYS A 553 10.44 -7.27 -22.84
C LYS A 553 11.67 -7.73 -23.64
N LEU A 554 12.77 -7.98 -22.94
CA LEU A 554 13.98 -8.58 -23.56
C LEU A 554 13.73 -9.98 -24.16
N GLY A 555 12.78 -10.73 -23.60
CA GLY A 555 12.41 -12.06 -24.10
C GLY A 555 11.66 -12.06 -25.42
N GLU A 556 11.19 -10.89 -25.90
CA GLU A 556 10.56 -10.72 -27.21
C GLU A 556 11.58 -10.52 -28.32
N LEU A 557 12.83 -10.16 -27.97
CA LEU A 557 13.91 -9.96 -28.92
C LEU A 557 14.43 -11.30 -29.46
N LYS A 558 14.49 -11.41 -30.79
CA LYS A 558 14.93 -12.64 -31.49
C LYS A 558 16.44 -12.74 -31.62
N GLY A 559 17.18 -11.67 -31.35
CA GLY A 559 18.65 -11.61 -31.50
C GLY A 559 19.12 -11.64 -32.94
N LYS A 560 18.29 -11.23 -33.90
CA LYS A 560 18.64 -11.16 -35.32
C LYS A 560 19.38 -9.87 -35.66
N ALA A 561 18.82 -8.74 -35.28
CA ALA A 561 19.42 -7.43 -35.54
C ALA A 561 20.60 -7.11 -34.61
N PRO A 562 21.59 -6.30 -35.05
CA PRO A 562 22.74 -5.91 -34.22
C PRO A 562 22.35 -5.24 -32.89
N TRP A 563 21.33 -4.38 -32.89
CA TRP A 563 20.82 -3.72 -31.69
C TRP A 563 20.16 -4.70 -30.71
N GLU A 564 19.39 -5.70 -31.20
CA GLU A 564 18.83 -6.76 -30.36
C GLU A 564 19.93 -7.57 -29.65
N LYS A 565 20.96 -7.97 -30.42
CA LYS A 565 22.11 -8.69 -29.88
C LYS A 565 22.80 -7.88 -28.78
N LEU A 566 22.97 -6.58 -28.98
CA LEU A 566 23.57 -5.67 -28.00
C LEU A 566 22.72 -5.53 -26.75
N MET A 567 21.41 -5.35 -26.90
CA MET A 567 20.47 -5.25 -25.77
C MET A 567 20.41 -6.57 -24.97
N ILE A 568 20.36 -7.71 -25.66
CA ILE A 568 20.38 -9.05 -25.04
C ILE A 568 21.71 -9.26 -24.31
N ALA A 569 22.84 -8.98 -24.94
CA ALA A 569 24.16 -9.15 -24.34
C ALA A 569 24.36 -8.29 -23.09
N ARG A 570 23.92 -7.04 -23.13
CA ARG A 570 23.98 -6.10 -22.01
C ARG A 570 22.82 -6.25 -21.02
N GLN A 571 21.83 -7.11 -21.31
CA GLN A 571 20.61 -7.31 -20.49
C GLN A 571 19.87 -6.02 -20.16
N ARG A 572 19.81 -5.11 -21.10
CA ARG A 572 19.15 -3.80 -20.98
C ARG A 572 17.96 -3.70 -21.89
N LYS A 573 16.87 -3.08 -21.40
CA LYS A 573 15.68 -2.78 -22.18
C LYS A 573 15.78 -1.46 -22.95
N THR A 574 16.90 -0.77 -22.86
CA THR A 574 17.11 0.55 -23.44
C THR A 574 18.44 0.64 -24.17
N ILE A 575 18.47 1.35 -25.28
CA ILE A 575 19.66 1.63 -26.08
C ILE A 575 19.54 3.04 -26.68
N ALA A 576 20.66 3.79 -26.70
CA ALA A 576 20.69 5.11 -27.35
C ALA A 576 21.05 4.91 -28.84
N LEU A 577 20.21 5.35 -29.75
CA LEU A 577 20.34 5.20 -31.19
C LEU A 577 20.18 6.54 -31.92
N CYS A 578 20.88 6.75 -33.03
CA CYS A 578 20.58 7.79 -33.97
C CYS A 578 19.36 7.40 -34.85
N SER A 579 18.74 8.38 -35.52
CA SER A 579 17.58 8.15 -36.39
C SER A 579 17.82 7.06 -37.43
N ASN A 580 19.00 7.02 -38.06
CA ASN A 580 19.33 6.00 -39.04
C ASN A 580 19.37 4.59 -38.47
N CYS A 581 19.99 4.42 -37.29
CA CYS A 581 20.01 3.13 -36.59
C CYS A 581 18.64 2.74 -36.03
N LEU A 582 17.80 3.70 -35.70
CA LEU A 582 16.44 3.48 -35.22
C LEU A 582 15.52 2.91 -36.31
N LEU A 583 15.64 3.38 -37.57
CA LEU A 583 14.86 2.86 -38.71
C LEU A 583 15.00 1.34 -38.87
N TYR A 584 16.16 0.78 -38.55
CA TYR A 584 16.38 -0.67 -38.56
C TYR A 584 15.78 -1.40 -37.35
N THR A 585 15.11 -0.70 -36.41
CA THR A 585 14.43 -1.30 -35.25
C THR A 585 12.92 -1.40 -35.41
N SER A 586 12.39 -0.78 -36.47
CA SER A 586 10.94 -0.61 -36.71
C SER A 586 10.29 -1.72 -37.54
N ASP A 587 11.05 -2.72 -38.03
CA ASP A 587 10.57 -3.87 -38.80
C ASP A 587 10.36 -5.12 -37.97
#